data_30e428816dfc1aab17f0cf4948533e08
#
_entry.id   30e428816dfc1aab17f0cf4948533e08
#
_cell.length_a   1.000
_cell.length_b   1.000
_cell.length_c   1.000
_cell.angle_alpha   90.00
_cell.angle_beta   90.00
_cell.angle_gamma   90.00
#
_symmetry.space_group_name_H-M   'P 1'
#
loop_
_entity.id
_entity.type
_entity.pdbx_description
1 polymer ?
#
loop_
_entity_poly.entity_id
_entity_poly.type
_entity_poly.pdbx_seq_one_letter_code
_entity_poly.pdbx_strand_id
1 'polypeptide(L)'
;NTGSYDCKIKIKNIKGQEVILKYAKVSSDFPSGWDVTLCDNFNCFTQLVDKGSFYPMKDMEYGEMKVTIDAKGMADTAYIKYALWDKENPSLIDTIEYTIYVNFGANANTLANSDIAIYPNPAKDVVNISASEGSIASLYSSNGQLLISETLANKVEQLDVSGMKAGLYVLTLLNSKGIRSSQLI
;
A
#
# COMPACT_ATOMS: atom_id res chain seq x y z
N ASN A 1 -0.01 0.58 -10.26
CA ASN A 1 -1.23 -0.15 -9.93
C ASN A 1 -2.14 0.73 -9.08
N THR A 2 -3.14 1.34 -9.72
CA THR A 2 -4.31 1.91 -9.07
C THR A 2 -5.24 0.75 -8.72
N GLY A 3 -4.91 -0.02 -7.70
CA GLY A 3 -5.71 -1.13 -7.24
C GLY A 3 -6.44 -0.77 -5.95
N SER A 4 -7.68 -1.23 -5.81
CA SER A 4 -8.36 -1.22 -4.52
C SER A 4 -7.91 -2.42 -3.67
N TYR A 5 -7.81 -2.20 -2.37
CA TYR A 5 -7.42 -3.20 -1.38
C TYR A 5 -8.61 -3.53 -0.48
N ASP A 6 -8.95 -4.80 -0.39
CA ASP A 6 -10.02 -5.30 0.46
C ASP A 6 -9.46 -5.84 1.78
N CYS A 7 -9.86 -5.24 2.90
CA CYS A 7 -9.55 -5.70 4.25
C CYS A 7 -10.81 -6.26 4.90
N LYS A 8 -10.82 -7.57 5.20
CA LYS A 8 -12.01 -8.30 5.64
C LYS A 8 -11.84 -8.87 7.03
N ILE A 9 -12.83 -8.68 7.88
CA ILE A 9 -12.93 -9.35 9.18
C ILE A 9 -14.20 -10.18 9.18
N LYS A 10 -14.05 -11.47 9.47
CA LYS A 10 -15.16 -12.41 9.61
C LYS A 10 -15.50 -12.63 11.07
N ILE A 11 -16.78 -12.54 11.38
CA ILE A 11 -17.33 -12.73 12.73
C ILE A 11 -18.24 -13.94 12.68
N LYS A 12 -17.98 -14.92 13.55
CA LYS A 12 -18.80 -16.12 13.63
C LYS A 12 -19.80 -16.00 14.78
N ASN A 13 -21.08 -16.26 14.51
CA ASN A 13 -22.06 -16.45 15.57
C ASN A 13 -21.90 -17.84 16.19
N ILE A 14 -21.64 -17.92 17.49
CA ILE A 14 -21.51 -19.17 18.28
C ILE A 14 -22.46 -19.19 19.49
N LYS A 15 -23.55 -18.42 19.45
CA LYS A 15 -24.46 -18.25 20.59
C LYS A 15 -25.56 -19.31 20.70
N GLY A 16 -25.66 -20.23 19.73
CA GLY A 16 -26.71 -21.24 19.70
C GLY A 16 -28.08 -20.69 19.29
N GLN A 17 -28.15 -19.42 18.91
CA GLN A 17 -29.37 -18.72 18.44
C GLN A 17 -29.03 -17.65 17.42
N GLU A 18 -30.05 -17.10 16.76
CA GLU A 18 -29.86 -15.97 15.83
C GLU A 18 -29.40 -14.73 16.57
N VAL A 19 -28.44 -14.00 15.96
CA VAL A 19 -27.86 -12.76 16.50
C VAL A 19 -27.92 -11.65 15.44
N ILE A 20 -28.25 -10.44 15.89
CA ILE A 20 -28.14 -9.23 15.11
C ILE A 20 -27.06 -8.34 15.75
N LEU A 21 -25.93 -8.20 15.08
CA LEU A 21 -24.88 -7.28 15.52
C LEU A 21 -25.20 -5.85 15.05
N LYS A 22 -25.05 -4.90 15.96
CA LYS A 22 -25.01 -3.48 15.66
C LYS A 22 -23.57 -3.02 15.65
N TYR A 23 -23.30 -1.96 14.90
CA TYR A 23 -21.98 -1.33 14.91
C TYR A 23 -22.06 0.19 14.84
N ALA A 24 -21.03 0.84 15.40
CA ALA A 24 -20.84 2.28 15.28
C ALA A 24 -19.35 2.61 15.09
N LYS A 25 -19.07 3.57 14.23
CA LYS A 25 -17.73 4.07 14.01
C LYS A 25 -17.25 4.82 15.26
N VAL A 26 -16.11 4.40 15.81
CA VAL A 26 -15.46 5.05 16.95
C VAL A 26 -14.49 6.11 16.45
N SER A 27 -13.68 5.78 15.46
CA SER A 27 -12.73 6.70 14.86
C SER A 27 -12.38 6.26 13.43
N SER A 28 -11.94 7.22 12.62
CA SER A 28 -11.33 6.96 11.34
C SER A 28 -10.32 8.06 11.04
N ASP A 29 -9.13 7.65 10.63
CA ASP A 29 -8.07 8.53 10.18
C ASP A 29 -7.42 7.91 8.94
N PHE A 30 -7.47 8.63 7.82
CA PHE A 30 -6.89 8.22 6.55
C PHE A 30 -6.68 9.44 5.65
N PRO A 31 -5.76 9.39 4.69
CA PRO A 31 -5.48 10.49 3.77
C PRO A 31 -6.74 10.94 3.00
N SER A 32 -6.96 12.24 2.91
CA SER A 32 -8.15 12.83 2.27
C SER A 32 -8.28 12.51 0.78
N GLY A 33 -7.19 12.07 0.14
CA GLY A 33 -7.21 11.64 -1.27
C GLY A 33 -7.57 10.16 -1.49
N TRP A 34 -7.73 9.38 -0.42
CA TRP A 34 -8.15 7.99 -0.51
C TRP A 34 -9.68 7.86 -0.60
N ASP A 35 -10.15 6.94 -1.43
CA ASP A 35 -11.54 6.50 -1.37
C ASP A 35 -11.63 5.30 -0.43
N VAL A 36 -12.42 5.43 0.62
CA VAL A 36 -12.60 4.38 1.63
C VAL A 36 -14.09 4.03 1.73
N THR A 37 -14.40 2.76 1.52
CA THR A 37 -15.78 2.25 1.52
C THR A 37 -15.94 1.14 2.55
N LEU A 38 -17.17 0.89 2.97
CA LEU A 38 -17.51 -0.16 3.93
C LEU A 38 -18.58 -1.09 3.34
N CYS A 39 -18.39 -2.40 3.50
CA CYS A 39 -19.48 -3.37 3.37
C CYS A 39 -19.68 -4.11 4.69
N ASP A 40 -20.92 -4.29 5.11
CA ASP A 40 -21.30 -5.29 6.10
C ASP A 40 -21.74 -6.59 5.42
N ASN A 41 -22.28 -7.55 6.16
CA ASN A 41 -22.67 -8.85 5.59
C ASN A 41 -23.86 -8.80 4.61
N PHE A 42 -24.39 -7.63 4.31
CA PHE A 42 -25.54 -7.45 3.40
C PHE A 42 -25.42 -6.21 2.52
N ASN A 43 -24.98 -5.07 3.08
CA ASN A 43 -24.93 -3.79 2.38
C ASN A 43 -23.49 -3.39 2.06
N CYS A 44 -23.30 -2.68 0.93
CA CYS A 44 -22.07 -1.97 0.63
C CYS A 44 -22.36 -0.47 0.52
N PHE A 45 -21.55 0.33 1.20
CA PHE A 45 -21.67 1.78 1.24
C PHE A 45 -20.48 2.40 0.50
N THR A 46 -20.71 3.51 -0.18
CA THR A 46 -19.68 4.24 -0.93
C THR A 46 -18.73 5.06 -0.04
N GLN A 47 -18.93 5.01 1.28
CA GLN A 47 -18.10 5.68 2.30
C GLN A 47 -18.19 4.92 3.62
N LEU A 48 -17.35 5.29 4.60
CA LEU A 48 -17.50 4.82 5.97
C LEU A 48 -18.77 5.39 6.59
N VAL A 49 -19.68 4.53 7.02
CA VAL A 49 -20.92 4.94 7.71
C VAL A 49 -20.69 5.04 9.22
N ASP A 50 -21.39 5.97 9.89
CA ASP A 50 -21.24 6.17 11.32
C ASP A 50 -21.83 5.04 12.16
N LYS A 51 -22.87 4.38 11.66
CA LYS A 51 -23.55 3.26 12.33
C LYS A 51 -24.27 2.37 11.36
N GLY A 52 -24.48 1.13 11.73
CA GLY A 52 -25.23 0.16 10.95
C GLY A 52 -25.61 -1.09 11.72
N SER A 53 -26.09 -2.08 11.01
CA SER A 53 -26.55 -3.34 11.54
C SER A 53 -26.24 -4.45 10.55
N PHE A 54 -25.66 -5.52 11.05
CA PHE A 54 -25.56 -6.75 10.28
C PHE A 54 -26.97 -7.31 9.99
N TYR A 55 -27.10 -7.99 8.87
CA TYR A 55 -28.22 -8.87 8.64
C TYR A 55 -28.20 -9.99 9.68
N PRO A 56 -29.37 -10.52 10.14
CA PRO A 56 -29.39 -11.57 11.14
C PRO A 56 -28.51 -12.76 10.76
N MET A 57 -27.69 -13.20 11.68
CA MET A 57 -26.81 -14.36 11.53
C MET A 57 -27.34 -15.51 12.37
N LYS A 58 -27.65 -16.63 11.74
CA LYS A 58 -28.03 -17.86 12.43
C LYS A 58 -26.84 -18.42 13.22
N ASP A 59 -27.11 -19.37 14.11
CA ASP A 59 -26.04 -20.06 14.81
C ASP A 59 -25.04 -20.68 13.83
N MET A 60 -23.75 -20.58 14.16
CA MET A 60 -22.61 -21.03 13.36
C MET A 60 -22.40 -20.28 12.02
N GLU A 61 -23.23 -19.31 11.70
CA GLU A 61 -23.09 -18.47 10.52
C GLU A 61 -22.01 -17.38 10.70
N TYR A 62 -21.45 -16.92 9.56
CA TYR A 62 -20.47 -15.85 9.53
C TYR A 62 -21.07 -14.55 8.99
N GLY A 63 -20.82 -13.45 9.70
CA GLY A 63 -20.92 -12.11 9.13
C GLY A 63 -19.53 -11.63 8.68
N GLU A 64 -19.48 -10.72 7.73
CA GLU A 64 -18.24 -10.10 7.26
C GLU A 64 -18.38 -8.59 7.32
N MET A 65 -17.37 -7.91 7.87
CA MET A 65 -17.19 -6.48 7.71
C MET A 65 -15.95 -6.25 6.85
N LYS A 66 -16.13 -5.55 5.73
CA LYS A 66 -15.08 -5.31 4.75
C LYS A 66 -14.89 -3.81 4.56
N VAL A 67 -13.64 -3.38 4.72
CA VAL A 67 -13.18 -2.04 4.31
C VAL A 67 -12.45 -2.19 2.99
N THR A 68 -12.85 -1.43 1.99
CA THR A 68 -12.15 -1.35 0.69
C THR A 68 -11.53 0.03 0.56
N ILE A 69 -10.24 0.08 0.23
CA ILE A 69 -9.47 1.31 0.05
C ILE A 69 -8.96 1.39 -1.39
N ASP A 70 -9.22 2.51 -2.06
CA ASP A 70 -8.47 2.94 -3.24
C ASP A 70 -7.58 4.11 -2.84
N ALA A 71 -6.29 3.83 -2.74
CA ALA A 71 -5.30 4.80 -2.28
C ALA A 71 -4.88 5.83 -3.33
N LYS A 72 -5.40 5.77 -4.56
CA LYS A 72 -5.13 6.72 -5.67
C LYS A 72 -3.65 7.01 -5.91
N GLY A 73 -2.80 6.00 -5.69
CA GLY A 73 -1.36 6.17 -5.86
C GLY A 73 -0.65 6.88 -4.70
N MET A 74 -1.28 7.10 -3.56
CA MET A 74 -0.66 7.69 -2.36
C MET A 74 -0.33 6.61 -1.33
N ALA A 75 0.96 6.52 -0.95
CA ALA A 75 1.39 5.66 0.14
C ALA A 75 1.11 6.35 1.48
N ASP A 76 0.41 5.68 2.38
CA ASP A 76 0.15 6.15 3.75
C ASP A 76 -0.48 5.02 4.58
N THR A 77 -0.99 5.36 5.76
CA THR A 77 -1.63 4.44 6.68
C THR A 77 -3.05 4.91 7.01
N ALA A 78 -3.99 3.97 7.04
CA ALA A 78 -5.33 4.23 7.54
C ALA A 78 -5.56 3.51 8.88
N TYR A 79 -6.25 4.18 9.79
CA TYR A 79 -6.72 3.65 11.06
C TYR A 79 -8.23 3.80 11.13
N ILE A 80 -8.96 2.68 11.22
CA ILE A 80 -10.42 2.68 11.25
C ILE A 80 -10.87 1.76 12.38
N LYS A 81 -11.73 2.28 13.25
CA LYS A 81 -12.23 1.54 14.40
C LYS A 81 -13.75 1.59 14.48
N TYR A 82 -14.36 0.42 14.64
CA TYR A 82 -15.78 0.26 14.90
C TYR A 82 -16.01 -0.48 16.21
N ALA A 83 -16.96 0.01 16.99
CA ALA A 83 -17.55 -0.72 18.11
C ALA A 83 -18.65 -1.65 17.58
N LEU A 84 -18.74 -2.87 18.11
CA LEU A 84 -19.77 -3.85 17.79
C LEU A 84 -20.44 -4.34 19.07
N TRP A 85 -21.73 -4.60 18.99
CA TRP A 85 -22.50 -5.20 20.09
C TRP A 85 -23.67 -6.01 19.56
N ASP A 86 -24.09 -7.00 20.33
CA ASP A 86 -25.32 -7.71 20.09
C ASP A 86 -26.52 -6.78 20.40
N LYS A 87 -27.49 -6.72 19.50
CA LYS A 87 -28.70 -5.92 19.69
C LYS A 87 -29.41 -6.24 21.01
N GLU A 88 -29.40 -7.50 21.43
CA GLU A 88 -30.06 -7.98 22.66
C GLU A 88 -29.20 -7.76 23.92
N ASN A 89 -27.89 -7.50 23.78
CA ASN A 89 -26.94 -7.22 24.85
C ASN A 89 -26.07 -6.00 24.58
N PRO A 90 -26.64 -4.79 24.53
CA PRO A 90 -25.90 -3.58 24.12
C PRO A 90 -24.82 -3.12 25.11
N SER A 91 -24.76 -3.70 26.30
CA SER A 91 -23.70 -3.43 27.29
C SER A 91 -22.39 -4.18 27.03
N LEU A 92 -22.42 -5.24 26.23
CA LEU A 92 -21.24 -6.01 25.85
C LEU A 92 -20.74 -5.51 24.49
N ILE A 93 -19.79 -4.57 24.55
CA ILE A 93 -19.22 -3.93 23.38
C ILE A 93 -17.83 -4.52 23.11
N ASP A 94 -17.61 -4.95 21.88
CA ASP A 94 -16.30 -5.30 21.35
C ASP A 94 -15.88 -4.33 20.27
N THR A 95 -14.65 -4.39 19.79
CA THR A 95 -14.13 -3.49 18.75
C THR A 95 -13.45 -4.23 17.62
N ILE A 96 -13.67 -3.73 16.40
CA ILE A 96 -12.91 -4.10 15.22
C ILE A 96 -11.99 -2.93 14.86
N GLU A 97 -10.72 -3.24 14.64
CA GLU A 97 -9.72 -2.26 14.23
C GLU A 97 -9.07 -2.68 12.92
N TYR A 98 -9.02 -1.75 11.99
CA TYR A 98 -8.28 -1.88 10.74
C TYR A 98 -7.08 -0.93 10.81
N THR A 99 -5.89 -1.49 10.71
CA THR A 99 -4.67 -0.75 10.44
C THR A 99 -4.17 -1.17 9.05
N ILE A 100 -4.25 -0.27 8.10
CA ILE A 100 -4.00 -0.59 6.70
C ILE A 100 -2.83 0.25 6.21
N TYR A 101 -1.73 -0.42 5.90
CA TYR A 101 -0.53 0.19 5.34
C TYR A 101 -0.56 0.04 3.83
N VAL A 102 -0.66 1.14 3.12
CA VAL A 102 -0.46 1.17 1.67
C VAL A 102 0.95 1.66 1.41
N ASN A 103 1.81 0.72 1.08
CA ASN A 103 3.15 1.01 0.60
C ASN A 103 3.15 0.76 -0.90
N PHE A 104 3.42 1.80 -1.67
CA PHE A 104 3.98 1.57 -2.98
C PHE A 104 5.44 1.20 -2.71
N GLY A 105 5.67 -0.10 -2.44
CA GLY A 105 7.01 -0.61 -2.37
C GLY A 105 7.76 -0.10 -3.60
N ALA A 106 9.05 0.17 -3.47
CA ALA A 106 9.89 0.33 -4.64
C ALA A 106 9.68 -0.94 -5.48
N ASN A 107 8.65 -0.91 -6.34
CA ASN A 107 8.47 -1.90 -7.34
C ASN A 107 9.66 -1.73 -8.26
N ALA A 108 10.62 -2.63 -8.15
CA ALA A 108 11.68 -2.79 -9.14
C ALA A 108 11.12 -3.06 -10.54
N ASN A 109 9.79 -2.99 -10.71
CA ASN A 109 9.08 -3.21 -11.96
C ASN A 109 7.88 -2.29 -12.04
N THR A 110 8.08 -1.11 -12.50
CA THR A 110 7.28 -0.37 -13.50
C THR A 110 7.71 1.08 -13.48
N LEU A 111 8.83 1.31 -14.10
CA LEU A 111 8.98 2.58 -14.80
C LEU A 111 7.98 2.52 -15.95
N ALA A 112 6.75 2.95 -15.68
CA ALA A 112 5.74 3.18 -16.71
C ALA A 112 6.07 4.42 -17.57
N ASN A 113 7.35 4.74 -17.68
CA ASN A 113 7.90 5.59 -18.72
C ASN A 113 8.82 4.70 -19.56
N SER A 114 8.46 4.50 -20.79
CA SER A 114 9.17 3.73 -21.81
C SER A 114 10.63 4.16 -22.07
N ASP A 115 11.13 5.14 -21.34
CA ASP A 115 12.41 5.80 -21.57
C ASP A 115 13.48 5.48 -20.52
N ILE A 116 13.18 4.70 -19.47
CA ILE A 116 14.16 4.35 -18.45
C ILE A 116 14.40 2.84 -18.47
N ALA A 117 15.67 2.46 -18.65
CA ALA A 117 16.12 1.09 -18.54
C ALA A 117 17.46 1.02 -17.80
N ILE A 118 17.63 0.00 -16.97
CA ILE A 118 18.84 -0.26 -16.18
C ILE A 118 19.23 -1.71 -16.42
N TYR A 119 20.39 -1.91 -17.03
CA TYR A 119 20.85 -3.25 -17.41
C TYR A 119 22.39 -3.33 -17.53
N PRO A 120 22.99 -4.55 -17.33
CA PRO A 120 22.34 -5.76 -16.83
C PRO A 120 21.98 -5.64 -15.35
N ASN A 121 21.02 -6.43 -14.89
CA ASN A 121 20.71 -6.62 -13.49
C ASN A 121 20.48 -8.12 -13.23
N PRO A 122 21.35 -8.81 -12.47
CA PRO A 122 22.51 -8.29 -11.76
C PRO A 122 23.64 -7.73 -12.66
N ALA A 123 24.32 -6.70 -12.14
CA ALA A 123 25.47 -6.09 -12.78
C ALA A 123 26.78 -6.72 -12.25
N LYS A 124 27.86 -6.65 -13.05
CA LYS A 124 29.18 -7.12 -12.66
C LYS A 124 30.18 -5.96 -12.61
N ASP A 125 30.43 -5.35 -13.74
CA ASP A 125 31.47 -4.31 -13.88
C ASP A 125 30.85 -2.96 -14.23
N VAL A 126 29.77 -2.95 -15.00
CA VAL A 126 29.07 -1.74 -15.42
C VAL A 126 27.55 -1.91 -15.36
N VAL A 127 26.86 -0.81 -15.12
CA VAL A 127 25.40 -0.69 -15.24
C VAL A 127 25.12 0.34 -16.34
N ASN A 128 24.39 -0.05 -17.38
CA ASN A 128 23.89 0.88 -18.39
C ASN A 128 22.59 1.50 -17.86
N ILE A 129 22.51 2.82 -17.92
CA ILE A 129 21.35 3.60 -17.54
C ILE A 129 20.82 4.29 -18.78
N SER A 130 19.59 3.95 -19.17
CA SER A 130 18.85 4.70 -20.18
C SER A 130 17.84 5.58 -19.47
N ALA A 131 17.93 6.90 -19.64
CA ALA A 131 17.03 7.89 -19.04
C ALA A 131 17.09 9.21 -19.82
N SER A 132 16.26 10.19 -19.41
CA SER A 132 16.31 11.54 -20.00
C SER A 132 17.64 12.21 -19.67
N GLU A 133 18.21 12.94 -20.64
CA GLU A 133 19.38 13.79 -20.41
C GLU A 133 19.13 14.79 -19.27
N GLY A 134 20.15 15.08 -18.48
CA GLY A 134 20.06 15.92 -17.29
C GLY A 134 19.44 15.23 -16.07
N SER A 135 19.09 13.94 -16.14
CA SER A 135 18.71 13.19 -14.96
C SER A 135 19.91 12.96 -14.04
N ILE A 136 19.67 12.97 -12.73
CA ILE A 136 20.69 12.64 -11.73
C ILE A 136 20.55 11.18 -11.37
N ALA A 137 21.58 10.40 -11.61
CA ALA A 137 21.70 9.01 -11.15
C ALA A 137 22.46 8.99 -9.81
N SER A 138 21.86 8.39 -8.80
CA SER A 138 22.48 8.27 -7.47
C SER A 138 22.41 6.83 -7.00
N LEU A 139 23.56 6.24 -6.68
CA LEU A 139 23.70 4.87 -6.21
C LEU A 139 23.96 4.85 -4.71
N TYR A 140 23.15 4.08 -3.99
CA TYR A 140 23.21 3.93 -2.55
C TYR A 140 23.49 2.46 -2.18
N SER A 141 24.25 2.27 -1.11
CA SER A 141 24.39 0.96 -0.46
C SER A 141 23.09 0.57 0.26
N SER A 142 22.98 -0.70 0.65
CA SER A 142 21.82 -1.24 1.37
C SER A 142 21.51 -0.55 2.70
N ASN A 143 22.50 0.12 3.30
CA ASN A 143 22.33 0.93 4.53
C ASN A 143 22.03 2.42 4.25
N GLY A 144 21.77 2.79 2.99
CA GLY A 144 21.39 4.16 2.60
C GLY A 144 22.56 5.13 2.41
N GLN A 145 23.82 4.68 2.45
CA GLN A 145 24.97 5.54 2.17
C GLN A 145 25.04 5.83 0.66
N LEU A 146 25.15 7.10 0.29
CA LEU A 146 25.39 7.53 -1.09
C LEU A 146 26.83 7.14 -1.49
N LEU A 147 26.97 6.41 -2.58
CA LEU A 147 28.25 5.93 -3.11
C LEU A 147 28.68 6.69 -4.37
N ILE A 148 27.74 6.89 -5.30
CA ILE A 148 27.94 7.59 -6.57
C ILE A 148 26.76 8.51 -6.80
N SER A 149 27.02 9.71 -7.37
CA SER A 149 25.98 10.61 -7.87
C SER A 149 26.50 11.34 -9.09
N GLU A 150 25.85 11.13 -10.22
CA GLU A 150 26.26 11.67 -11.52
C GLU A 150 25.05 12.22 -12.27
N THR A 151 25.28 13.27 -13.06
CA THR A 151 24.28 13.81 -13.99
C THR A 151 24.48 13.17 -15.35
N LEU A 152 23.45 12.51 -15.87
CA LEU A 152 23.48 11.86 -17.18
C LEU A 152 23.61 12.91 -18.29
N ALA A 153 24.70 12.88 -19.02
CA ALA A 153 24.93 13.77 -20.16
C ALA A 153 24.23 13.28 -21.44
N ASN A 154 23.94 11.99 -21.50
CA ASN A 154 23.32 11.33 -22.66
C ASN A 154 22.14 10.47 -22.24
N LYS A 155 21.29 10.11 -23.22
CA LYS A 155 20.16 9.18 -22.99
C LYS A 155 20.57 7.79 -22.51
N VAL A 156 21.75 7.34 -22.83
CA VAL A 156 22.33 6.08 -22.36
C VAL A 156 23.73 6.38 -21.84
N GLU A 157 23.95 6.02 -20.59
CA GLU A 157 25.23 6.23 -19.93
C GLU A 157 25.61 4.99 -19.12
N GLN A 158 26.93 4.80 -18.90
CA GLN A 158 27.47 3.67 -18.18
C GLN A 158 27.98 4.11 -16.81
N LEU A 159 27.51 3.46 -15.77
CA LEU A 159 28.00 3.63 -14.40
C LEU A 159 28.96 2.49 -14.11
N ASP A 160 30.20 2.83 -13.76
CA ASP A 160 31.23 1.85 -13.35
C ASP A 160 30.94 1.38 -11.92
N VAL A 161 30.74 0.08 -11.77
CA VAL A 161 30.51 -0.59 -10.47
C VAL A 161 31.55 -1.68 -10.21
N SER A 162 32.61 -1.77 -11.03
CA SER A 162 33.63 -2.82 -10.95
C SER A 162 34.39 -2.86 -9.61
N GLY A 163 34.51 -1.70 -8.95
CA GLY A 163 35.15 -1.59 -7.62
C GLY A 163 34.22 -1.90 -6.44
N MET A 164 32.96 -2.24 -6.67
CA MET A 164 31.99 -2.49 -5.62
C MET A 164 32.01 -3.95 -5.15
N LYS A 165 31.69 -4.14 -3.87
CA LYS A 165 31.50 -5.49 -3.33
C LYS A 165 30.19 -6.08 -3.85
N ALA A 166 30.15 -7.41 -4.03
CA ALA A 166 28.89 -8.08 -4.35
C ALA A 166 27.86 -7.83 -3.24
N GLY A 167 26.67 -7.37 -3.63
CA GLY A 167 25.62 -7.00 -2.67
C GLY A 167 24.42 -6.36 -3.36
N LEU A 168 23.48 -5.89 -2.55
CA LEU A 168 22.30 -5.14 -3.00
C LEU A 168 22.59 -3.64 -2.89
N TYR A 169 22.27 -2.93 -3.96
CA TYR A 169 22.38 -1.48 -4.05
C TYR A 169 21.07 -0.89 -4.56
N VAL A 170 20.81 0.37 -4.25
CA VAL A 170 19.64 1.11 -4.72
C VAL A 170 20.12 2.20 -5.67
N LEU A 171 19.75 2.07 -6.94
CA LEU A 171 19.95 3.13 -7.92
C LEU A 171 18.69 4.00 -7.99
N THR A 172 18.84 5.31 -7.79
CA THR A 172 17.76 6.29 -7.95
C THR A 172 18.06 7.20 -9.12
N LEU A 173 17.03 7.54 -9.87
CA LEU A 173 17.07 8.51 -10.97
C LEU A 173 16.11 9.64 -10.66
N LEU A 174 16.61 10.87 -10.70
CA LEU A 174 15.82 12.09 -10.55
C LEU A 174 15.87 12.88 -11.85
N ASN A 175 14.76 13.03 -12.54
CA ASN A 175 14.71 13.81 -13.76
C ASN A 175 14.49 15.30 -13.50
N SER A 176 14.60 16.14 -14.55
CA SER A 176 14.41 17.60 -14.48
C SER A 176 13.01 18.04 -14.05
N LYS A 177 12.03 17.13 -14.07
CA LYS A 177 10.65 17.37 -13.60
C LYS A 177 10.45 16.98 -12.13
N GLY A 178 11.52 16.59 -11.43
CA GLY A 178 11.46 16.13 -10.04
C GLY A 178 10.90 14.70 -9.85
N ILE A 179 10.69 13.97 -10.96
CA ILE A 179 10.24 12.57 -10.88
C ILE A 179 11.42 11.69 -10.47
N ARG A 180 11.26 10.98 -9.39
CA ARG A 180 12.24 10.02 -8.86
C ARG A 180 11.82 8.59 -9.19
N SER A 181 12.76 7.82 -9.70
CA SER A 181 12.64 6.38 -9.89
C SER A 181 13.73 5.66 -9.10
N SER A 182 13.48 4.49 -8.58
CA SER A 182 14.47 3.68 -7.87
C SER A 182 14.39 2.22 -8.27
N GLN A 183 15.55 1.56 -8.36
CA GLN A 183 15.68 0.15 -8.68
C GLN A 183 16.77 -0.49 -7.83
N LEU A 184 16.53 -1.73 -7.39
CA LEU A 184 17.56 -2.59 -6.79
C LEU A 184 18.42 -3.19 -7.91
N ILE A 185 19.73 -3.16 -7.73
CA ILE A 185 20.73 -3.73 -8.65
C ILE A 185 21.73 -4.60 -7.92
#